data_4686c819a6551263c6391f14a5bee35d
#
_entry.id   4686c819a6551263c6391f14a5bee35d
#
_cell.length_a   1.000
_cell.length_b   1.000
_cell.length_c   1.000
_cell.angle_alpha   90.00
_cell.angle_beta   90.00
_cell.angle_gamma   90.00
#
_symmetry.space_group_name_H-M   'P 1'
#
loop_
_entity.id
_entity.type
_entity.pdbx_description
1 polymer ?
#
loop_
_entity_poly.entity_id
_entity_poly.type
_entity_poly.pdbx_seq_one_letter_code
_entity_poly.pdbx_strand_id
1 'polypeptide(L)'
;MNYCVALGGNPNAGKTTLFNALTGSRQHVGNYPGVTVDRKEGRYVQNGHDMHIVDLPGTYSLTAYSVEEVVARDFLVNECPRVTINIVDASNLERNLYLTIQFLELGIPTCVALNMIDVARGRGIEVDNKKLSRLLGVPVVPIVARSGFGKKALMDAVETVAESPLPQPLRVSYGRDLETAIQEMERIITGRKFLTNLYPSRWIAIKYLENDEQILEKGREADPQISDGLEAITRNVGAHIEETLETYPEAMIADHRYGFISSILKQGVIKERHDRNRLFLSDHIDKVLVNRFAGPIIMLLVLM
;
A
#
# COMPACT_ATOMS: atom_id res chain seq x y z
N MET A 1 -16.61 13.93 17.72
CA MET A 1 -15.17 14.25 17.62
C MET A 1 -14.85 14.68 16.21
N ASN A 2 -13.88 15.60 16.06
CA ASN A 2 -13.43 16.03 14.71
C ASN A 2 -12.04 15.42 14.48
N TYR A 3 -11.84 14.71 13.37
CA TYR A 3 -10.54 14.13 13.04
C TYR A 3 -10.34 13.96 11.53
N CYS A 4 -9.07 13.87 11.13
CA CYS A 4 -8.67 13.67 9.75
C CYS A 4 -8.65 12.18 9.40
N VAL A 5 -9.16 11.85 8.21
CA VAL A 5 -9.13 10.53 7.59
C VAL A 5 -8.48 10.66 6.22
N ALA A 6 -7.37 9.98 6.00
CA ALA A 6 -6.72 9.93 4.70
C ALA A 6 -7.28 8.79 3.84
N LEU A 7 -7.43 9.02 2.55
CA LEU A 7 -7.69 7.96 1.56
C LEU A 7 -6.42 7.68 0.78
N GLY A 8 -5.85 6.51 0.96
CA GLY A 8 -4.70 6.00 0.20
C GLY A 8 -5.10 4.83 -0.69
N GLY A 9 -4.24 4.48 -1.63
CA GLY A 9 -4.45 3.31 -2.48
C GLY A 9 -3.79 3.43 -3.84
N ASN A 10 -3.66 2.30 -4.50
CA ASN A 10 -3.06 2.23 -5.82
C ASN A 10 -3.86 3.02 -6.86
N PRO A 11 -3.20 3.52 -7.92
CA PRO A 11 -3.91 4.06 -9.08
C PRO A 11 -4.95 3.06 -9.59
N ASN A 12 -6.14 3.57 -9.93
CA ASN A 12 -7.29 2.81 -10.42
C ASN A 12 -7.94 1.81 -9.44
N ALA A 13 -7.56 1.78 -8.17
CA ALA A 13 -8.23 0.96 -7.14
C ALA A 13 -9.64 1.48 -6.76
N GLY A 14 -10.05 2.64 -7.30
CA GLY A 14 -11.36 3.24 -7.04
C GLY A 14 -11.37 4.30 -5.94
N LYS A 15 -10.21 4.87 -5.62
CA LYS A 15 -10.01 5.89 -4.58
C LYS A 15 -10.90 7.12 -4.80
N THR A 16 -10.83 7.77 -5.94
CA THR A 16 -11.67 8.94 -6.28
C THR A 16 -13.16 8.60 -6.28
N THR A 17 -13.54 7.37 -6.67
CA THR A 17 -14.93 6.92 -6.63
C THR A 17 -15.44 6.84 -5.20
N LEU A 18 -14.63 6.28 -4.28
CA LEU A 18 -14.98 6.21 -2.86
C LEU A 18 -15.00 7.61 -2.23
N PHE A 19 -14.02 8.45 -2.54
CA PHE A 19 -13.97 9.84 -2.07
C PHE A 19 -15.25 10.58 -2.43
N ASN A 20 -15.67 10.52 -3.70
CA ASN A 20 -16.91 11.16 -4.16
C ASN A 20 -18.15 10.57 -3.49
N ALA A 21 -18.19 9.26 -3.26
CA ALA A 21 -19.29 8.59 -2.57
C ALA A 21 -19.40 8.98 -1.10
N LEU A 22 -18.27 9.33 -0.44
CA LEU A 22 -18.25 9.81 0.94
C LEU A 22 -18.61 11.28 1.05
N THR A 23 -17.96 12.15 0.27
CA THR A 23 -17.99 13.61 0.43
C THR A 23 -19.12 14.30 -0.37
N GLY A 24 -19.63 13.62 -1.39
CA GLY A 24 -20.68 14.19 -2.29
C GLY A 24 -20.20 15.46 -2.99
N SER A 25 -21.03 16.51 -2.99
CA SER A 25 -20.71 17.81 -3.60
C SER A 25 -19.89 18.77 -2.71
N ARG A 26 -19.57 18.36 -1.48
CA ARG A 26 -18.85 19.18 -0.51
C ARG A 26 -17.36 18.90 -0.56
N GLN A 27 -16.74 19.26 -1.66
CA GLN A 27 -15.32 19.05 -1.93
C GLN A 27 -14.60 20.37 -2.11
N HIS A 28 -13.36 20.43 -1.65
CA HIS A 28 -12.42 21.49 -1.96
C HIS A 28 -11.25 20.86 -2.74
N VAL A 29 -10.82 21.54 -3.80
CA VAL A 29 -9.71 21.12 -4.64
C VAL A 29 -8.64 22.20 -4.59
N GLY A 30 -7.43 21.82 -4.28
CA GLY A 30 -6.24 22.66 -4.27
C GLY A 30 -5.03 21.85 -4.70
N ASN A 31 -3.84 22.33 -4.41
CA ASN A 31 -2.60 21.58 -4.60
C ASN A 31 -1.92 21.32 -3.25
N TYR A 32 -1.15 20.26 -3.17
CA TYR A 32 -0.25 20.07 -2.03
C TYR A 32 0.82 21.17 -2.01
N PRO A 33 1.25 21.66 -0.83
CA PRO A 33 2.22 22.74 -0.74
C PRO A 33 3.51 22.44 -1.51
N GLY A 34 3.94 23.38 -2.36
CA GLY A 34 5.22 23.30 -3.07
C GLY A 34 5.28 22.36 -4.28
N VAL A 35 4.16 21.71 -4.64
CA VAL A 35 4.10 20.77 -5.77
C VAL A 35 2.81 20.96 -6.59
N THR A 36 2.81 20.45 -7.82
CA THR A 36 1.66 20.50 -8.74
C THR A 36 0.70 19.31 -8.61
N VAL A 37 0.73 18.64 -7.46
CA VAL A 37 -0.13 17.47 -7.19
C VAL A 37 -1.44 17.95 -6.58
N ASP A 38 -2.57 17.49 -7.14
CA ASP A 38 -3.91 17.82 -6.67
C ASP A 38 -4.15 17.31 -5.24
N ARG A 39 -4.65 18.21 -4.37
CA ARG A 39 -5.16 17.91 -3.04
C ARG A 39 -6.68 18.06 -3.04
N LYS A 40 -7.39 16.97 -2.77
CA LYS A 40 -8.85 16.95 -2.65
C LYS A 40 -9.25 16.67 -1.22
N GLU A 41 -10.14 17.50 -0.71
CA GLU A 41 -10.62 17.42 0.65
C GLU A 41 -12.13 17.47 0.68
N GLY A 42 -12.73 16.81 1.64
CA GLY A 42 -14.17 16.83 1.83
C GLY A 42 -14.56 16.50 3.27
N ARG A 43 -15.84 16.53 3.55
CA ARG A 43 -16.38 16.30 4.88
C ARG A 43 -17.38 15.16 4.87
N TYR A 44 -17.26 14.27 5.84
CA TYR A 44 -18.21 13.20 6.11
C TYR A 44 -18.64 13.22 7.57
N VAL A 45 -19.95 13.11 7.81
CA VAL A 45 -20.52 13.13 9.18
C VAL A 45 -21.28 11.83 9.42
N GLN A 46 -20.95 11.12 10.49
CA GLN A 46 -21.64 9.92 10.94
C GLN A 46 -21.57 9.81 12.46
N ASN A 47 -22.64 9.34 13.11
CA ASN A 47 -22.70 9.06 14.55
C ASN A 47 -22.22 10.22 15.46
N GLY A 48 -22.35 11.48 15.03
CA GLY A 48 -21.84 12.65 15.77
C GLY A 48 -20.33 12.90 15.59
N HIS A 49 -19.63 12.09 14.78
CA HIS A 49 -18.26 12.32 14.35
C HIS A 49 -18.24 13.14 13.05
N ASP A 50 -17.38 14.14 13.02
CA ASP A 50 -17.13 14.99 11.86
C ASP A 50 -15.73 14.65 11.33
N MET A 51 -15.70 14.02 10.17
CA MET A 51 -14.48 13.49 9.56
C MET A 51 -14.06 14.37 8.39
N HIS A 52 -12.86 14.93 8.47
CA HIS A 52 -12.23 15.60 7.35
C HIS A 52 -11.51 14.56 6.48
N ILE A 53 -12.05 14.30 5.30
CA ILE A 53 -11.54 13.30 4.37
C ILE A 53 -10.55 13.96 3.42
N VAL A 54 -9.33 13.45 3.34
CA VAL A 54 -8.29 13.92 2.43
C VAL A 54 -7.93 12.81 1.43
N ASP A 55 -8.04 13.10 0.14
CA ASP A 55 -7.68 12.18 -0.93
C ASP A 55 -6.18 12.30 -1.22
N LEU A 56 -5.40 11.25 -0.89
CA LEU A 56 -3.98 11.20 -1.19
C LEU A 56 -3.74 10.87 -2.68
N PRO A 57 -2.62 11.26 -3.25
CA PRO A 57 -2.22 10.79 -4.58
C PRO A 57 -2.25 9.26 -4.67
N GLY A 58 -2.60 8.73 -5.84
CA GLY A 58 -2.55 7.29 -6.08
C GLY A 58 -1.11 6.82 -6.22
N THR A 59 -0.67 5.92 -5.34
CA THR A 59 0.71 5.43 -5.30
C THR A 59 0.76 3.91 -5.21
N TYR A 60 1.85 3.32 -5.68
CA TYR A 60 2.08 1.87 -5.54
C TYR A 60 2.92 1.53 -4.31
N SER A 61 3.69 2.49 -3.82
CA SER A 61 4.56 2.37 -2.66
C SER A 61 4.70 3.69 -1.90
N LEU A 62 5.44 3.70 -0.79
CA LEU A 62 5.86 4.90 -0.07
C LEU A 62 7.37 5.16 -0.22
N THR A 63 7.98 4.61 -1.26
CA THR A 63 9.37 4.92 -1.62
C THR A 63 9.43 6.26 -2.37
N ALA A 64 10.57 6.95 -2.32
CA ALA A 64 10.68 8.31 -2.87
C ALA A 64 10.99 8.33 -4.39
N TYR A 65 10.37 7.44 -5.18
CA TYR A 65 10.60 7.38 -6.62
C TYR A 65 9.74 8.37 -7.43
N SER A 66 8.61 8.79 -6.89
CA SER A 66 7.73 9.77 -7.54
C SER A 66 7.32 10.87 -6.55
N VAL A 67 6.94 12.04 -7.09
CA VAL A 67 6.45 13.16 -6.30
C VAL A 67 5.18 12.76 -5.53
N GLU A 68 4.33 11.96 -6.14
CA GLU A 68 3.09 11.45 -5.56
C GLU A 68 3.36 10.57 -4.32
N GLU A 69 4.36 9.70 -4.37
CA GLU A 69 4.76 8.83 -3.25
C GLU A 69 5.31 9.65 -2.08
N VAL A 70 6.12 10.64 -2.39
CA VAL A 70 6.65 11.60 -1.42
C VAL A 70 5.52 12.35 -0.73
N VAL A 71 4.60 12.95 -1.51
CA VAL A 71 3.47 13.72 -0.99
C VAL A 71 2.59 12.84 -0.11
N ALA A 72 2.28 11.62 -0.53
CA ALA A 72 1.48 10.70 0.27
C ALA A 72 2.17 10.35 1.60
N ARG A 73 3.46 10.04 1.58
CA ARG A 73 4.25 9.73 2.77
C ARG A 73 4.36 10.93 3.71
N ASP A 74 4.71 12.09 3.20
CA ASP A 74 4.89 13.29 4.02
C ASP A 74 3.56 13.72 4.66
N PHE A 75 2.43 13.59 3.95
CA PHE A 75 1.12 13.80 4.55
C PHE A 75 0.85 12.85 5.72
N LEU A 76 1.09 11.56 5.53
CA LEU A 76 0.84 10.55 6.56
C LEU A 76 1.68 10.78 7.82
N VAL A 77 2.91 11.25 7.66
CA VAL A 77 3.85 11.46 8.77
C VAL A 77 3.67 12.81 9.45
N ASN A 78 3.45 13.88 8.70
CA ASN A 78 3.40 15.23 9.26
C ASN A 78 1.98 15.61 9.73
N GLU A 79 0.93 15.25 8.97
CA GLU A 79 -0.45 15.55 9.31
C GLU A 79 -1.07 14.51 10.27
N CYS A 80 -0.43 13.34 10.41
CA CYS A 80 -0.80 12.27 11.33
C CYS A 80 -2.32 11.99 11.33
N PRO A 81 -2.92 11.60 10.19
CA PRO A 81 -4.36 11.34 10.12
C PRO A 81 -4.75 10.30 11.16
N ARG A 82 -5.91 10.49 11.79
CA ARG A 82 -6.41 9.57 12.84
C ARG A 82 -6.63 8.16 12.30
N VAL A 83 -7.02 8.05 11.03
CA VAL A 83 -7.17 6.78 10.30
C VAL A 83 -6.80 6.99 8.83
N THR A 84 -6.17 6.00 8.25
CA THR A 84 -5.97 5.90 6.80
C THR A 84 -6.83 4.77 6.24
N ILE A 85 -7.71 5.08 5.30
CA ILE A 85 -8.43 4.08 4.52
C ILE A 85 -7.54 3.73 3.33
N ASN A 86 -7.02 2.51 3.30
CA ASN A 86 -6.32 2.01 2.12
C ASN A 86 -7.28 1.26 1.20
N ILE A 87 -7.49 1.79 -0.01
CA ILE A 87 -8.38 1.20 -1.00
C ILE A 87 -7.60 0.18 -1.82
N VAL A 88 -8.04 -1.07 -1.76
CA VAL A 88 -7.40 -2.25 -2.35
C VAL A 88 -8.34 -2.89 -3.36
N ASP A 89 -7.86 -3.11 -4.59
CA ASP A 89 -8.59 -3.85 -5.62
C ASP A 89 -8.58 -5.36 -5.33
N ALA A 90 -9.75 -5.91 -5.03
CA ALA A 90 -9.93 -7.34 -4.75
C ALA A 90 -9.57 -8.25 -5.93
N SER A 91 -9.61 -7.73 -7.16
CA SER A 91 -9.27 -8.49 -8.37
C SER A 91 -7.75 -8.53 -8.65
N ASN A 92 -6.96 -7.67 -7.95
CA ASN A 92 -5.51 -7.60 -8.05
C ASN A 92 -4.88 -7.44 -6.65
N LEU A 93 -5.23 -8.35 -5.75
CA LEU A 93 -5.01 -8.22 -4.32
C LEU A 93 -3.53 -8.18 -3.95
N GLU A 94 -2.71 -9.07 -4.51
CA GLU A 94 -1.29 -9.18 -4.19
C GLU A 94 -0.54 -7.86 -4.40
N ARG A 95 -0.70 -7.26 -5.57
CA ARG A 95 -0.08 -5.98 -5.91
C ARG A 95 -0.55 -4.82 -5.01
N ASN A 96 -1.84 -4.81 -4.68
CA ASN A 96 -2.42 -3.72 -3.88
C ASN A 96 -2.06 -3.82 -2.40
N LEU A 97 -1.83 -5.03 -1.87
CA LEU A 97 -1.40 -5.22 -0.49
C LEU A 97 0.02 -4.73 -0.24
N TYR A 98 0.86 -4.53 -1.26
CA TYR A 98 2.21 -4.01 -1.09
C TYR A 98 2.22 -2.64 -0.39
N LEU A 99 1.36 -1.72 -0.83
CA LEU A 99 1.18 -0.42 -0.18
C LEU A 99 0.59 -0.58 1.25
N THR A 100 -0.34 -1.54 1.43
CA THR A 100 -0.89 -1.84 2.76
C THR A 100 0.21 -2.21 3.74
N ILE A 101 1.11 -3.12 3.35
CA ILE A 101 2.24 -3.54 4.20
C ILE A 101 3.09 -2.33 4.60
N GLN A 102 3.38 -1.42 3.68
CA GLN A 102 4.19 -0.22 3.97
C GLN A 102 3.48 0.74 4.95
N PHE A 103 2.16 0.90 4.87
CA PHE A 103 1.40 1.65 5.86
C PHE A 103 1.52 1.00 7.25
N LEU A 104 1.42 -0.32 7.31
CA LEU A 104 1.52 -1.05 8.57
C LEU A 104 2.95 -1.03 9.14
N GLU A 105 3.99 -1.11 8.31
CA GLU A 105 5.39 -0.96 8.74
C GLU A 105 5.69 0.43 9.29
N LEU A 106 5.05 1.46 8.73
CA LEU A 106 5.14 2.83 9.23
C LEU A 106 4.32 3.05 10.51
N GLY A 107 3.48 2.09 10.90
CA GLY A 107 2.63 2.19 12.10
C GLY A 107 1.42 3.10 11.91
N ILE A 108 0.97 3.31 10.67
CA ILE A 108 -0.20 4.14 10.37
C ILE A 108 -1.49 3.41 10.76
N PRO A 109 -2.41 4.04 11.55
CA PRO A 109 -3.72 3.48 11.82
C PRO A 109 -4.49 3.26 10.52
N THR A 110 -4.70 2.00 10.14
CA THR A 110 -5.17 1.63 8.80
C THR A 110 -6.45 0.81 8.86
N CYS A 111 -7.40 1.13 7.97
CA CYS A 111 -8.55 0.31 7.64
C CYS A 111 -8.49 0.00 6.13
N VAL A 112 -8.64 -1.26 5.74
CA VAL A 112 -8.60 -1.68 4.34
C VAL A 112 -10.01 -1.68 3.76
N ALA A 113 -10.25 -0.87 2.74
CA ALA A 113 -11.44 -0.91 1.91
C ALA A 113 -11.19 -1.86 0.72
N LEU A 114 -11.66 -3.10 0.84
CA LEU A 114 -11.53 -4.12 -0.20
C LEU A 114 -12.57 -3.86 -1.28
N ASN A 115 -12.17 -3.11 -2.31
CA ASN A 115 -13.04 -2.64 -3.39
C ASN A 115 -13.08 -3.61 -4.57
N MET A 116 -14.04 -3.40 -5.48
CA MET A 116 -14.19 -4.21 -6.70
C MET A 116 -14.46 -5.70 -6.44
N ILE A 117 -15.09 -6.03 -5.32
CA ILE A 117 -15.47 -7.42 -5.00
C ILE A 117 -16.46 -8.03 -6.01
N ASP A 118 -17.24 -7.22 -6.69
CA ASP A 118 -18.11 -7.59 -7.79
C ASP A 118 -17.28 -8.02 -9.01
N VAL A 119 -16.24 -7.27 -9.35
CA VAL A 119 -15.31 -7.60 -10.44
C VAL A 119 -14.53 -8.89 -10.12
N ALA A 120 -13.98 -8.99 -8.89
CA ALA A 120 -13.28 -10.19 -8.44
C ALA A 120 -14.16 -11.44 -8.52
N ARG A 121 -15.41 -11.36 -8.02
CA ARG A 121 -16.39 -12.46 -8.14
C ARG A 121 -16.73 -12.79 -9.59
N GLY A 122 -16.85 -11.78 -10.45
CA GLY A 122 -17.04 -11.96 -11.89
C GLY A 122 -15.89 -12.73 -12.55
N ARG A 123 -14.68 -12.66 -12.00
CA ARG A 123 -13.48 -13.40 -12.43
C ARG A 123 -13.31 -14.75 -11.71
N GLY A 124 -14.26 -15.16 -10.87
CA GLY A 124 -14.18 -16.40 -10.09
C GLY A 124 -13.27 -16.27 -8.85
N ILE A 125 -12.88 -15.07 -8.46
CA ILE A 125 -12.05 -14.81 -7.28
C ILE A 125 -12.98 -14.47 -6.10
N GLU A 126 -12.88 -15.23 -5.02
CA GLU A 126 -13.56 -14.95 -3.76
C GLU A 126 -12.53 -14.69 -2.67
N VAL A 127 -12.60 -13.53 -2.01
CA VAL A 127 -11.67 -13.14 -0.95
C VAL A 127 -12.33 -13.31 0.41
N ASP A 128 -11.71 -14.07 1.30
CA ASP A 128 -12.10 -14.16 2.71
C ASP A 128 -11.57 -12.93 3.47
N ASN A 129 -12.37 -11.87 3.49
CA ASN A 129 -12.02 -10.60 4.13
C ASN A 129 -11.81 -10.73 5.64
N LYS A 130 -12.53 -11.64 6.33
CA LYS A 130 -12.36 -11.87 7.77
C LYS A 130 -11.01 -12.53 8.08
N LYS A 131 -10.60 -13.47 7.23
CA LYS A 131 -9.30 -14.13 7.35
C LYS A 131 -8.17 -13.16 7.03
N LEU A 132 -8.32 -12.39 5.96
CA LEU A 132 -7.36 -11.34 5.59
C LEU A 132 -7.20 -10.30 6.71
N SER A 133 -8.31 -9.84 7.31
CA SER A 133 -8.31 -8.93 8.46
C SER A 133 -7.50 -9.48 9.64
N ARG A 134 -7.70 -10.75 10.00
CA ARG A 134 -6.95 -11.40 11.09
C ARG A 134 -5.45 -11.51 10.80
N LEU A 135 -5.08 -11.79 9.56
CA LEU A 135 -3.68 -11.97 9.15
C LEU A 135 -2.94 -10.64 9.02
N LEU A 136 -3.62 -9.57 8.61
CA LEU A 136 -3.06 -8.22 8.54
C LEU A 136 -3.11 -7.48 9.90
N GLY A 137 -3.96 -7.91 10.83
CA GLY A 137 -4.17 -7.23 12.11
C GLY A 137 -4.97 -5.93 12.02
N VAL A 138 -5.65 -5.66 10.90
CA VAL A 138 -6.44 -4.45 10.66
C VAL A 138 -7.80 -4.79 10.05
N PRO A 139 -8.84 -3.95 10.22
CA PRO A 139 -10.13 -4.17 9.59
C PRO A 139 -10.03 -4.22 8.07
N VAL A 140 -10.68 -5.22 7.45
CA VAL A 140 -10.81 -5.36 6.01
C VAL A 140 -12.30 -5.42 5.66
N VAL A 141 -12.80 -4.37 5.06
CA VAL A 141 -14.23 -4.21 4.76
C VAL A 141 -14.48 -4.33 3.26
N PRO A 142 -15.29 -5.32 2.83
CA PRO A 142 -15.64 -5.47 1.42
C PRO A 142 -16.59 -4.37 0.96
N ILE A 143 -16.24 -3.70 -0.14
CA ILE A 143 -17.03 -2.61 -0.72
C ILE A 143 -17.18 -2.74 -2.23
N VAL A 144 -18.16 -2.02 -2.77
CA VAL A 144 -18.26 -1.66 -4.18
C VAL A 144 -18.47 -0.14 -4.22
N ALA A 145 -17.39 0.62 -4.35
CA ALA A 145 -17.41 2.08 -4.25
C ALA A 145 -18.42 2.72 -5.22
N ARG A 146 -18.56 2.17 -6.43
CA ARG A 146 -19.47 2.66 -7.47
C ARG A 146 -20.95 2.59 -7.05
N SER A 147 -21.37 1.53 -6.35
CA SER A 147 -22.76 1.35 -5.90
C SER A 147 -23.01 1.83 -4.47
N GLY A 148 -21.95 2.20 -3.73
CA GLY A 148 -22.04 2.52 -2.31
C GLY A 148 -22.21 1.31 -1.39
N PHE A 149 -22.14 0.06 -1.93
CA PHE A 149 -22.16 -1.12 -1.09
C PHE A 149 -21.02 -1.13 -0.09
N GLY A 150 -21.30 -1.44 1.16
CA GLY A 150 -20.30 -1.55 2.23
C GLY A 150 -19.83 -0.21 2.81
N LYS A 151 -20.28 0.95 2.27
CA LYS A 151 -19.86 2.27 2.74
C LYS A 151 -20.09 2.49 4.23
N LYS A 152 -21.28 2.17 4.74
CA LYS A 152 -21.59 2.31 6.17
C LYS A 152 -20.68 1.42 7.01
N ALA A 153 -20.55 0.15 6.68
CA ALA A 153 -19.67 -0.78 7.41
C ALA A 153 -18.20 -0.35 7.40
N LEU A 154 -17.74 0.25 6.30
CA LEU A 154 -16.40 0.82 6.21
C LEU A 154 -16.23 1.98 7.21
N MET A 155 -17.19 2.90 7.26
CA MET A 155 -17.10 4.05 8.16
C MET A 155 -17.27 3.65 9.64
N ASP A 156 -18.09 2.64 9.95
CA ASP A 156 -18.17 2.06 11.30
C ASP A 156 -16.81 1.44 11.71
N ALA A 157 -16.10 0.78 10.78
CA ALA A 157 -14.75 0.26 11.03
C ALA A 157 -13.71 1.39 11.21
N VAL A 158 -13.84 2.48 10.45
CA VAL A 158 -12.99 3.67 10.59
C VAL A 158 -13.16 4.30 11.98
N GLU A 159 -14.39 4.44 12.48
CA GLU A 159 -14.66 4.92 13.83
C GLU A 159 -14.00 4.01 14.88
N THR A 160 -14.12 2.70 14.72
CA THR A 160 -13.49 1.72 15.62
C THR A 160 -11.96 1.88 15.66
N VAL A 161 -11.32 2.06 14.50
CA VAL A 161 -9.87 2.30 14.42
C VAL A 161 -9.50 3.65 15.03
N ALA A 162 -10.32 4.69 14.79
CA ALA A 162 -10.08 6.02 15.35
C ALA A 162 -10.12 6.05 16.89
N GLU A 163 -10.91 5.19 17.50
CA GLU A 163 -11.04 5.06 18.97
C GLU A 163 -9.99 4.13 19.57
N SER A 164 -9.35 3.29 18.75
CA SER A 164 -8.34 2.33 19.19
C SER A 164 -7.01 3.01 19.54
N PRO A 165 -6.17 2.40 20.38
CA PRO A 165 -4.77 2.82 20.56
C PRO A 165 -4.01 2.79 19.25
N LEU A 166 -2.93 3.59 19.16
CA LEU A 166 -2.04 3.55 17.99
C LEU A 166 -1.47 2.14 17.79
N PRO A 167 -1.49 1.63 16.55
CA PRO A 167 -1.00 0.29 16.26
C PRO A 167 0.52 0.21 16.44
N GLN A 168 1.00 -0.97 16.81
CA GLN A 168 2.42 -1.26 16.71
C GLN A 168 2.79 -1.46 15.23
N PRO A 169 3.93 -0.93 14.77
CA PRO A 169 4.40 -1.15 13.41
C PRO A 169 4.55 -2.64 13.08
N LEU A 170 4.09 -3.03 11.90
CA LEU A 170 4.24 -4.39 11.40
C LEU A 170 5.73 -4.72 11.23
N ARG A 171 6.13 -5.91 11.64
CA ARG A 171 7.49 -6.43 11.44
C ARG A 171 7.48 -7.55 10.41
N VAL A 172 7.83 -7.23 9.17
CA VAL A 172 8.15 -8.22 8.13
C VAL A 172 9.57 -8.72 8.37
N SER A 173 9.83 -10.01 8.20
CA SER A 173 11.19 -10.57 8.27
C SER A 173 11.86 -10.47 6.90
N TYR A 174 13.05 -9.88 6.88
CA TYR A 174 13.83 -9.61 5.66
C TYR A 174 15.01 -10.57 5.46
N GLY A 175 14.99 -11.72 6.12
CA GLY A 175 16.10 -12.67 6.06
C GLY A 175 17.25 -12.31 7.03
N ARG A 176 18.16 -13.25 7.21
CA ARG A 176 19.16 -13.16 8.28
C ARG A 176 20.11 -11.96 8.13
N ASP A 177 20.59 -11.72 6.92
CA ASP A 177 21.63 -10.72 6.66
C ASP A 177 21.07 -9.29 6.84
N LEU A 178 19.92 -9.01 6.23
CA LEU A 178 19.24 -7.74 6.40
C LEU A 178 18.74 -7.53 7.84
N GLU A 179 18.20 -8.58 8.49
CA GLU A 179 17.74 -8.46 9.88
C GLU A 179 18.88 -8.11 10.85
N THR A 180 20.09 -8.66 10.62
CA THR A 180 21.27 -8.32 11.43
C THR A 180 21.62 -6.84 11.29
N ALA A 181 21.65 -6.31 10.07
CA ALA A 181 21.91 -4.89 9.82
C ALA A 181 20.78 -4.00 10.37
N ILE A 182 19.53 -4.38 10.17
CA ILE A 182 18.36 -3.66 10.70
C ILE A 182 18.45 -3.55 12.23
N GLN A 183 18.76 -4.64 12.94
CA GLN A 183 18.88 -4.65 14.39
C GLN A 183 20.03 -3.75 14.90
N GLU A 184 21.16 -3.75 14.19
CA GLU A 184 22.29 -2.88 14.50
C GLU A 184 21.90 -1.41 14.33
N MET A 185 21.29 -1.05 13.20
CA MET A 185 20.79 0.30 12.92
C MET A 185 19.71 0.72 13.93
N GLU A 186 18.73 -0.16 14.25
CA GLU A 186 17.68 0.13 15.25
C GLU A 186 18.29 0.51 16.62
N ARG A 187 19.37 -0.13 17.05
CA ARG A 187 20.05 0.20 18.32
C ARG A 187 20.66 1.62 18.29
N ILE A 188 21.32 1.98 17.18
CA ILE A 188 21.91 3.31 16.99
C ILE A 188 20.79 4.36 16.96
N ILE A 189 19.79 4.17 16.12
CA ILE A 189 18.66 5.08 15.92
C ILE A 189 17.91 5.33 17.23
N THR A 190 17.56 4.26 17.93
CA THR A 190 16.83 4.34 19.20
C THR A 190 17.68 4.97 20.31
N GLY A 191 18.93 4.56 20.43
CA GLY A 191 19.86 5.08 21.44
C GLY A 191 20.15 6.58 21.32
N ARG A 192 20.14 7.11 20.10
CA ARG A 192 20.37 8.52 19.80
C ARG A 192 19.08 9.30 19.53
N LYS A 193 17.92 8.65 19.57
CA LYS A 193 16.61 9.23 19.19
C LYS A 193 16.61 9.87 17.80
N PHE A 194 17.37 9.28 16.86
CA PHE A 194 17.60 9.80 15.53
C PHE A 194 16.32 9.64 14.68
N LEU A 195 15.70 10.76 14.27
CA LEU A 195 14.44 10.86 13.52
C LEU A 195 13.23 10.12 14.13
N THR A 196 13.34 9.63 15.39
CA THR A 196 12.29 8.81 16.03
C THR A 196 11.07 9.61 16.50
N ASN A 197 11.10 10.91 16.40
CA ASN A 197 9.96 11.80 16.57
C ASN A 197 8.98 11.75 15.38
N LEU A 198 9.45 11.30 14.20
CA LEU A 198 8.67 11.24 12.97
C LEU A 198 8.43 9.80 12.48
N TYR A 199 9.40 8.91 12.68
CA TYR A 199 9.38 7.58 12.08
C TYR A 199 9.75 6.48 13.09
N PRO A 200 9.19 5.26 12.97
CA PRO A 200 9.67 4.10 13.72
C PRO A 200 11.14 3.79 13.40
N SER A 201 11.94 3.43 14.42
CA SER A 201 13.38 3.16 14.26
C SER A 201 13.68 2.08 13.20
N ARG A 202 12.88 1.00 13.19
CA ARG A 202 13.00 -0.06 12.18
C ARG A 202 12.71 0.45 10.77
N TRP A 203 11.69 1.29 10.62
CA TRP A 203 11.34 1.86 9.33
C TRP A 203 12.47 2.75 8.78
N ILE A 204 13.11 3.56 9.65
CA ILE A 204 14.29 4.35 9.28
C ILE A 204 15.42 3.42 8.78
N ALA A 205 15.72 2.36 9.51
CA ALA A 205 16.74 1.39 9.13
C ALA A 205 16.46 0.76 7.75
N ILE A 206 15.21 0.36 7.51
CA ILE A 206 14.78 -0.18 6.21
C ILE A 206 14.96 0.86 5.10
N LYS A 207 14.63 2.13 5.35
CA LYS A 207 14.79 3.21 4.37
C LYS A 207 16.25 3.52 4.02
N TYR A 208 17.16 3.41 5.00
CA TYR A 208 18.60 3.48 4.73
C TYR A 208 19.06 2.31 3.84
N LEU A 209 18.57 1.10 4.08
CA LEU A 209 18.88 -0.06 3.24
C LEU A 209 18.25 0.00 1.84
N GLU A 210 17.11 0.71 1.70
CA GLU A 210 16.46 1.00 0.42
C GLU A 210 17.08 2.22 -0.30
N ASN A 211 18.13 2.85 0.23
CA ASN A 211 18.73 4.08 -0.29
C ASN A 211 17.70 5.19 -0.58
N ASP A 212 16.72 5.36 0.32
CA ASP A 212 15.68 6.39 0.19
C ASP A 212 16.31 7.78 0.39
N GLU A 213 16.56 8.48 -0.72
CA GLU A 213 17.32 9.76 -0.74
C GLU A 213 16.74 10.79 0.21
N GLN A 214 15.42 10.90 0.32
CA GLN A 214 14.80 11.88 1.21
C GLN A 214 15.04 11.58 2.69
N ILE A 215 15.04 10.30 3.07
CA ILE A 215 15.35 9.92 4.45
C ILE A 215 16.84 10.10 4.73
N LEU A 216 17.71 9.83 3.75
CA LEU A 216 19.14 10.10 3.83
C LEU A 216 19.41 11.60 4.01
N GLU A 217 18.77 12.47 3.22
CA GLU A 217 18.89 13.94 3.35
C GLU A 217 18.41 14.42 4.73
N LYS A 218 17.20 14.04 5.15
CA LYS A 218 16.67 14.35 6.49
C LYS A 218 17.61 13.85 7.60
N GLY A 219 18.24 12.70 7.38
CA GLY A 219 19.23 12.15 8.31
C GLY A 219 20.50 12.99 8.39
N ARG A 220 21.06 13.39 7.25
CA ARG A 220 22.26 14.26 7.19
C ARG A 220 22.00 15.63 7.80
N GLU A 221 20.79 16.17 7.62
CA GLU A 221 20.39 17.43 8.24
C GLU A 221 20.23 17.31 9.76
N ALA A 222 19.71 16.18 10.26
CA ALA A 222 19.47 15.95 11.68
C ALA A 222 20.76 15.66 12.47
N ASP A 223 21.58 14.74 11.98
CA ASP A 223 22.90 14.40 12.55
C ASP A 223 23.77 13.71 11.49
N PRO A 224 24.72 14.44 10.87
CA PRO A 224 25.60 13.89 9.84
C PRO A 224 26.42 12.67 10.28
N GLN A 225 26.88 12.64 11.54
CA GLN A 225 27.74 11.55 12.04
C GLN A 225 26.93 10.23 12.16
N ILE A 226 25.68 10.33 12.63
CA ILE A 226 24.81 9.15 12.73
C ILE A 226 24.43 8.69 11.32
N SER A 227 24.07 9.63 10.44
CA SER A 227 23.74 9.31 9.04
C SER A 227 24.87 8.59 8.33
N ASP A 228 26.10 9.10 8.41
CA ASP A 228 27.31 8.49 7.83
C ASP A 228 27.55 7.07 8.38
N GLY A 229 27.30 6.86 9.68
CA GLY A 229 27.41 5.56 10.31
C GLY A 229 26.38 4.55 9.76
N LEU A 230 25.12 4.97 9.60
CA LEU A 230 24.06 4.15 9.02
C LEU A 230 24.33 3.85 7.53
N GLU A 231 24.80 4.84 6.77
CA GLU A 231 25.20 4.64 5.38
C GLU A 231 26.39 3.69 5.24
N ALA A 232 27.34 3.69 6.19
CA ALA A 232 28.43 2.72 6.20
C ALA A 232 27.93 1.29 6.42
N ILE A 233 26.97 1.07 7.33
CA ILE A 233 26.33 -0.24 7.52
C ILE A 233 25.60 -0.67 6.23
N THR A 234 24.86 0.24 5.60
CA THR A 234 24.18 -0.03 4.31
C THR A 234 25.16 -0.47 3.23
N ARG A 235 26.27 0.24 3.07
CA ARG A 235 27.31 -0.12 2.08
C ARG A 235 27.94 -1.50 2.36
N ASN A 236 28.24 -1.78 3.62
CA ASN A 236 28.85 -3.05 4.00
C ASN A 236 27.93 -4.24 3.74
N VAL A 237 26.66 -4.12 4.13
CA VAL A 237 25.66 -5.19 3.88
C VAL A 237 25.33 -5.31 2.40
N GLY A 238 25.27 -4.18 1.67
CA GLY A 238 25.05 -4.16 0.22
C GLY A 238 26.15 -4.88 -0.53
N ALA A 239 27.42 -4.62 -0.23
CA ALA A 239 28.56 -5.29 -0.83
C ALA A 239 28.53 -6.81 -0.55
N HIS A 240 28.21 -7.21 0.68
CA HIS A 240 28.08 -8.62 1.04
C HIS A 240 26.96 -9.33 0.27
N ILE A 241 25.79 -8.70 0.14
CA ILE A 241 24.63 -9.23 -0.60
C ILE A 241 24.95 -9.31 -2.11
N GLU A 242 25.60 -8.31 -2.67
CA GLU A 242 26.00 -8.31 -4.08
C GLU A 242 27.00 -9.44 -4.39
N GLU A 243 28.00 -9.65 -3.52
CA GLU A 243 29.00 -10.71 -3.69
C GLU A 243 28.40 -12.13 -3.54
N THR A 244 27.43 -12.30 -2.62
CA THR A 244 26.93 -13.65 -2.27
C THR A 244 25.67 -14.05 -3.02
N LEU A 245 24.80 -13.07 -3.39
CA LEU A 245 23.48 -13.32 -3.95
C LEU A 245 23.26 -12.64 -5.31
N GLU A 246 24.25 -11.91 -5.83
CA GLU A 246 24.18 -11.18 -7.11
C GLU A 246 22.94 -10.23 -7.18
N THR A 247 22.59 -9.64 -6.03
CA THR A 247 21.44 -8.74 -5.88
C THR A 247 21.78 -7.57 -4.93
N TYR A 248 20.82 -6.73 -4.60
CA TYR A 248 21.00 -5.59 -3.72
C TYR A 248 19.89 -5.49 -2.67
N PRO A 249 20.10 -4.78 -1.55
CA PRO A 249 19.18 -4.75 -0.40
C PRO A 249 17.74 -4.35 -0.76
N GLU A 250 17.55 -3.35 -1.63
CA GLU A 250 16.22 -2.87 -2.07
C GLU A 250 15.40 -3.98 -2.72
N ALA A 251 16.02 -4.75 -3.62
CA ALA A 251 15.35 -5.87 -4.31
C ALA A 251 14.98 -6.97 -3.31
N MET A 252 15.88 -7.31 -2.38
CA MET A 252 15.59 -8.30 -1.33
C MET A 252 14.44 -7.84 -0.43
N ILE A 253 14.42 -6.57 -0.02
CA ILE A 253 13.33 -6.02 0.79
C ILE A 253 11.99 -6.12 0.05
N ALA A 254 11.97 -5.78 -1.24
CA ALA A 254 10.76 -5.91 -2.06
C ALA A 254 10.31 -7.37 -2.17
N ASP A 255 11.23 -8.30 -2.45
CA ASP A 255 10.94 -9.74 -2.55
C ASP A 255 10.39 -10.31 -1.24
N HIS A 256 10.96 -9.92 -0.11
CA HIS A 256 10.45 -10.34 1.20
C HIS A 256 9.07 -9.80 1.50
N ARG A 257 8.74 -8.55 1.14
CA ARG A 257 7.37 -8.01 1.25
C ARG A 257 6.38 -8.80 0.39
N TYR A 258 6.74 -9.09 -0.88
CA TYR A 258 5.90 -9.92 -1.75
C TYR A 258 5.79 -11.36 -1.23
N GLY A 259 6.87 -11.92 -0.72
CA GLY A 259 6.88 -13.22 -0.05
C GLY A 259 5.95 -13.29 1.16
N PHE A 260 5.96 -12.25 1.99
CA PHE A 260 5.04 -12.11 3.12
C PHE A 260 3.58 -12.01 2.66
N ILE A 261 3.27 -11.17 1.67
CA ILE A 261 1.93 -11.05 1.08
C ILE A 261 1.47 -12.39 0.51
N SER A 262 2.30 -13.03 -0.29
CA SER A 262 2.01 -14.35 -0.89
C SER A 262 1.74 -15.41 0.19
N SER A 263 2.49 -15.38 1.31
CA SER A 263 2.28 -16.28 2.44
C SER A 263 0.89 -16.07 3.09
N ILE A 264 0.44 -14.84 3.21
CA ILE A 264 -0.91 -14.48 3.70
C ILE A 264 -1.97 -15.03 2.73
N LEU A 265 -1.81 -14.77 1.44
CA LEU A 265 -2.80 -15.16 0.43
C LEU A 265 -2.93 -16.68 0.30
N LYS A 266 -1.81 -17.42 0.35
CA LYS A 266 -1.76 -18.88 0.31
C LYS A 266 -2.40 -19.58 1.52
N GLN A 267 -2.63 -18.89 2.62
CA GLN A 267 -3.37 -19.44 3.76
C GLN A 267 -4.88 -19.61 3.49
N GLY A 268 -5.34 -19.47 2.25
CA GLY A 268 -6.74 -19.64 1.86
C GLY A 268 -7.56 -18.34 2.03
N VAL A 269 -6.90 -17.21 1.92
CA VAL A 269 -7.55 -15.90 1.78
C VAL A 269 -8.26 -15.78 0.44
N ILE A 270 -7.63 -16.29 -0.62
CA ILE A 270 -8.21 -16.33 -1.96
C ILE A 270 -8.72 -17.74 -2.23
N LYS A 271 -9.98 -17.82 -2.69
CA LYS A 271 -10.60 -19.03 -3.23
C LYS A 271 -10.90 -18.79 -4.70
N GLU A 272 -10.25 -19.52 -5.57
CA GLU A 272 -10.57 -19.51 -6.99
C GLU A 272 -11.69 -20.53 -7.26
N ARG A 273 -12.84 -20.04 -7.68
CA ARG A 273 -13.88 -20.90 -8.24
C ARG A 273 -13.56 -21.13 -9.71
N HIS A 274 -12.86 -22.20 -10.01
CA HIS A 274 -12.71 -22.67 -11.38
C HIS A 274 -14.09 -23.14 -11.86
N ASP A 275 -14.87 -22.22 -12.41
CA ASP A 275 -16.02 -22.56 -13.21
C ASP A 275 -15.49 -23.03 -14.58
N ARG A 276 -15.24 -24.35 -14.69
CA ARG A 276 -14.72 -24.98 -15.92
C ARG A 276 -15.53 -24.68 -17.18
N ASN A 277 -16.72 -24.10 -17.03
CA ASN A 277 -17.64 -23.80 -18.11
C ASN A 277 -17.68 -22.33 -18.55
N ARG A 278 -16.97 -21.42 -17.87
CA ARG A 278 -16.82 -20.04 -18.34
C ARG A 278 -15.52 -19.89 -19.14
N LEU A 279 -15.52 -20.42 -20.33
CA LEU A 279 -14.66 -19.89 -21.40
C LEU A 279 -15.17 -18.47 -21.68
N PHE A 280 -14.43 -17.45 -21.23
CA PHE A 280 -14.76 -16.08 -21.57
C PHE A 280 -14.79 -15.94 -23.11
N LEU A 281 -15.65 -15.05 -23.62
CA LEU A 281 -15.71 -14.78 -25.06
C LEU A 281 -14.32 -14.44 -25.62
N SER A 282 -13.48 -13.76 -24.82
CA SER A 282 -12.05 -13.50 -25.10
C SER A 282 -11.24 -14.77 -25.29
N ASP A 283 -11.41 -15.79 -24.45
CA ASP A 283 -10.65 -17.05 -24.57
C ASP A 283 -11.05 -17.84 -25.83
N HIS A 284 -12.34 -17.72 -26.23
CA HIS A 284 -12.80 -18.27 -27.52
C HIS A 284 -12.20 -17.50 -28.71
N ILE A 285 -12.18 -16.18 -28.63
CA ILE A 285 -11.57 -15.32 -29.64
C ILE A 285 -10.04 -15.58 -29.72
N ASP A 286 -9.37 -15.62 -28.60
CA ASP A 286 -7.93 -15.94 -28.52
C ASP A 286 -7.63 -17.34 -29.07
N LYS A 287 -8.44 -18.35 -28.74
CA LYS A 287 -8.29 -19.71 -29.25
C LYS A 287 -8.47 -19.80 -30.77
N VAL A 288 -9.29 -18.94 -31.34
CA VAL A 288 -9.48 -18.84 -32.79
C VAL A 288 -8.35 -18.05 -33.45
N LEU A 289 -7.93 -16.93 -32.84
CA LEU A 289 -6.85 -16.06 -33.36
C LEU A 289 -5.47 -16.72 -33.29
N VAL A 290 -5.19 -17.49 -32.25
CA VAL A 290 -3.92 -18.22 -32.04
C VAL A 290 -3.93 -19.60 -32.72
N ASN A 291 -5.06 -19.99 -33.34
CA ASN A 291 -5.13 -21.29 -34.03
C ASN A 291 -4.15 -21.33 -35.22
N ARG A 292 -3.39 -22.43 -35.31
CA ARG A 292 -2.33 -22.64 -36.31
C ARG A 292 -2.79 -22.47 -37.77
N PHE A 293 -4.07 -22.72 -38.07
CA PHE A 293 -4.64 -22.61 -39.41
C PHE A 293 -5.52 -21.37 -39.56
N ALA A 294 -6.34 -21.06 -38.58
CA ALA A 294 -7.26 -19.92 -38.63
C ALA A 294 -6.53 -18.58 -38.43
N GLY A 295 -5.52 -18.53 -37.58
CA GLY A 295 -4.78 -17.30 -37.28
C GLY A 295 -4.18 -16.62 -38.50
N PRO A 296 -3.40 -17.31 -39.36
CA PRO A 296 -2.84 -16.73 -40.58
C PRO A 296 -3.90 -16.24 -41.57
N ILE A 297 -5.05 -16.94 -41.67
CA ILE A 297 -6.14 -16.54 -42.58
C ILE A 297 -6.80 -15.25 -42.07
N ILE A 298 -7.06 -15.17 -40.75
CA ILE A 298 -7.65 -13.98 -40.12
C ILE A 298 -6.69 -12.79 -40.24
N MET A 299 -5.38 -13.01 -40.03
CA MET A 299 -4.36 -11.98 -40.17
C MET A 299 -4.31 -11.43 -41.62
N LEU A 300 -4.42 -12.32 -42.64
CA LEU A 300 -4.48 -11.93 -44.03
C LEU A 300 -5.75 -11.11 -44.35
N LEU A 301 -6.91 -11.49 -43.77
CA LEU A 301 -8.16 -10.76 -43.93
C LEU A 301 -8.15 -9.35 -43.27
N VAL A 302 -7.42 -9.18 -42.18
CA VAL A 302 -7.29 -7.89 -41.49
C VAL A 302 -6.28 -6.96 -42.21
N LEU A 303 -5.35 -7.52 -42.95
CA LEU A 303 -4.32 -6.75 -43.73
C LEU A 303 -4.77 -6.36 -45.14
N MET A 304 -5.89 -6.88 -45.64
CA MET A 304 -6.54 -6.49 -46.92
C MET A 304 -7.60 -5.42 -46.69
#